data_8c13fd4f978723113889d924586a16a0
#
_entry.id   8c13fd4f978723113889d924586a16a0
#
_cell.length_a   1.000
_cell.length_b   1.000
_cell.length_c   1.000
_cell.angle_alpha   90.00
_cell.angle_beta   90.00
_cell.angle_gamma   90.00
#
_symmetry.space_group_name_H-M   'P 1'
#
loop_
_entity.id
_entity.type
_entity.pdbx_description
1 polymer ?
#
loop_
_entity_poly.entity_id
_entity_poly.type
_entity_poly.pdbx_seq_one_letter_code
_entity_poly.pdbx_strand_id
1 'polypeptide(L)'
;MGWPPPSPYEDGPVPTGKQSPFTALDFQLVLLRRMADHNPGPVEDARRRLGVSLADMREANKRWQAMVRSPRSRPALSRYRSVLGEPESRTPRRIGDLDCEAWRWPVPLWPGLRFEVLTAAAGGAVWNEWLVRAPGAEPPALRTVEDLTPWSCTVDEAARAFAPARPLEGSAPTRWGLAFTAPDASGVRREVVAEFTWGLLQRTEVSGPRP
;
A
#
# COMPACT_ATOMS: atom_id res chain seq x y z
N MET A 1 -42.51 27.30 50.68
CA MET A 1 -41.33 26.45 50.39
C MET A 1 -40.93 26.67 48.97
N GLY A 2 -39.95 27.47 48.74
CA GLY A 2 -39.46 27.82 47.40
C GLY A 2 -38.37 26.87 46.97
N TRP A 3 -38.49 26.37 45.75
CA TRP A 3 -37.47 25.57 45.07
C TRP A 3 -36.27 26.46 44.70
N PRO A 4 -35.00 26.05 44.95
CA PRO A 4 -33.85 26.82 44.52
C PRO A 4 -33.70 26.75 42.99
N PRO A 5 -33.18 27.81 42.31
CA PRO A 5 -32.94 27.81 40.90
C PRO A 5 -31.77 26.88 40.55
N PRO A 6 -31.79 26.28 39.32
CA PRO A 6 -30.68 25.43 38.87
C PRO A 6 -29.39 26.25 38.68
N SER A 7 -28.31 25.68 39.15
CA SER A 7 -26.94 26.19 38.97
C SER A 7 -26.58 26.32 37.49
N PRO A 8 -25.97 27.41 37.03
CA PRO A 8 -25.47 27.47 35.66
C PRO A 8 -24.27 26.52 35.56
N TYR A 9 -24.43 25.43 34.76
CA TYR A 9 -23.32 24.63 34.31
C TYR A 9 -22.45 25.55 33.46
N GLU A 10 -21.25 25.84 33.92
CA GLU A 10 -20.20 26.42 33.11
C GLU A 10 -19.82 25.44 32.03
N ASP A 11 -20.29 25.71 30.80
CA ASP A 11 -19.71 25.11 29.57
C ASP A 11 -18.27 25.58 29.44
N GLY A 12 -17.38 24.88 30.12
CA GLY A 12 -15.95 25.01 29.90
C GLY A 12 -15.66 24.66 28.42
N PRO A 13 -14.79 25.41 27.77
CA PRO A 13 -14.47 25.13 26.35
C PRO A 13 -13.97 23.69 26.24
N VAL A 14 -14.72 22.86 25.49
CA VAL A 14 -14.28 21.53 25.09
C VAL A 14 -12.93 21.71 24.40
N PRO A 15 -11.84 21.09 24.89
CA PRO A 15 -10.54 21.26 24.27
C PRO A 15 -10.64 20.71 22.84
N THR A 16 -10.66 21.61 21.86
CA THR A 16 -10.44 21.27 20.47
C THR A 16 -8.98 20.83 20.36
N GLY A 17 -8.73 19.57 20.70
CA GLY A 17 -7.44 18.93 20.52
C GLY A 17 -7.07 19.06 19.06
N LYS A 18 -6.11 19.92 18.72
CA LYS A 18 -5.51 19.95 17.38
C LYS A 18 -4.98 18.56 17.14
N GLN A 19 -5.69 17.80 16.30
CA GLN A 19 -5.20 16.49 15.87
C GLN A 19 -3.81 16.70 15.29
N SER A 20 -2.85 15.93 15.78
CA SER A 20 -1.49 15.93 15.25
C SER A 20 -1.54 15.74 13.72
N PRO A 21 -0.65 16.37 12.94
CA PRO A 21 -0.63 16.22 11.50
C PRO A 21 -0.48 14.74 11.13
N PHE A 22 -1.08 14.35 10.01
CA PHE A 22 -0.94 13.00 9.47
C PHE A 22 0.49 12.86 8.91
N THR A 23 1.20 11.81 9.30
CA THR A 23 2.63 11.63 9.03
C THR A 23 2.93 10.49 8.08
N ALA A 24 4.19 10.37 7.65
CA ALA A 24 4.68 9.22 6.88
C ALA A 24 4.57 7.89 7.67
N LEU A 25 4.67 7.92 9.00
CA LEU A 25 4.41 6.75 9.84
C LEU A 25 2.94 6.34 9.74
N ASP A 26 2.01 7.28 9.90
CA ASP A 26 0.57 7.00 9.74
C ASP A 26 0.28 6.38 8.37
N PHE A 27 0.94 6.85 7.30
CA PHE A 27 0.77 6.28 5.97
C PHE A 27 1.26 4.83 5.88
N GLN A 28 2.38 4.48 6.48
CA GLN A 28 2.82 3.08 6.57
C GLN A 28 1.79 2.20 7.30
N LEU A 29 1.14 2.73 8.34
CA LEU A 29 0.07 2.03 9.05
C LEU A 29 -1.16 1.82 8.16
N VAL A 30 -1.45 2.74 7.23
CA VAL A 30 -2.50 2.56 6.22
C VAL A 30 -2.17 1.40 5.27
N LEU A 31 -0.91 1.32 4.80
CA LEU A 31 -0.46 0.20 3.96
C LEU A 31 -0.64 -1.13 4.72
N LEU A 32 -0.14 -1.21 5.96
CA LEU A 32 -0.25 -2.39 6.82
C LEU A 32 -1.70 -2.79 7.08
N ARG A 33 -2.59 -1.81 7.32
CA ARG A 33 -4.01 -2.10 7.59
C ARG A 33 -4.66 -2.87 6.44
N ARG A 34 -4.34 -2.55 5.20
CA ARG A 34 -4.86 -3.26 4.03
C ARG A 34 -4.24 -4.65 3.87
N MET A 35 -2.96 -4.82 4.23
CA MET A 35 -2.27 -6.11 4.16
C MET A 35 -2.72 -7.07 5.27
N ALA A 36 -3.22 -6.54 6.40
CA ALA A 36 -3.70 -7.34 7.52
C ALA A 36 -4.90 -8.25 7.17
N ASP A 37 -5.63 -7.92 6.10
CA ASP A 37 -6.74 -8.74 5.62
C ASP A 37 -6.26 -10.14 5.15
N HIS A 38 -4.99 -10.26 4.75
CA HIS A 38 -4.39 -11.51 4.25
C HIS A 38 -3.27 -12.03 5.16
N ASN A 39 -2.48 -11.13 5.74
CA ASN A 39 -1.23 -11.45 6.45
C ASN A 39 -1.18 -10.84 7.86
N PRO A 40 -2.03 -11.28 8.81
CA PRO A 40 -2.06 -10.70 10.16
C PRO A 40 -0.74 -10.89 10.91
N GLY A 41 -0.05 -12.02 10.76
CA GLY A 41 1.24 -12.30 11.43
C GLY A 41 2.34 -11.31 11.03
N PRO A 42 2.74 -11.23 9.74
CA PRO A 42 3.70 -10.24 9.26
C PRO A 42 3.34 -8.79 9.59
N VAL A 43 2.05 -8.44 9.59
CA VAL A 43 1.58 -7.10 9.99
C VAL A 43 1.79 -6.86 11.49
N GLU A 44 1.55 -7.86 12.33
CA GLU A 44 1.81 -7.78 13.77
C GLU A 44 3.31 -7.55 14.05
N ASP A 45 4.18 -8.28 13.37
CA ASP A 45 5.64 -8.12 13.47
C ASP A 45 6.09 -6.73 12.99
N ALA A 46 5.52 -6.23 11.91
CA ALA A 46 5.79 -4.90 11.40
C ALA A 46 5.36 -3.81 12.39
N ARG A 47 4.16 -3.93 13.00
CA ARG A 47 3.69 -2.99 14.04
C ARG A 47 4.61 -2.99 15.25
N ARG A 48 5.04 -4.16 15.72
CA ARG A 48 6.01 -4.26 16.84
C ARG A 48 7.32 -3.56 16.53
N ARG A 49 7.87 -3.73 15.32
CA ARG A 49 9.08 -3.02 14.88
C ARG A 49 8.90 -1.51 14.84
N LEU A 50 7.70 -1.03 14.50
CA LEU A 50 7.37 0.40 14.49
C LEU A 50 7.02 0.96 15.89
N GLY A 51 6.88 0.10 16.91
CA GLY A 51 6.49 0.50 18.26
C GLY A 51 5.05 1.03 18.37
N VAL A 52 4.13 0.57 17.50
CA VAL A 52 2.76 1.09 17.41
C VAL A 52 1.71 0.02 17.75
N SER A 53 0.58 0.47 18.31
CA SER A 53 -0.53 -0.40 18.68
C SER A 53 -1.46 -0.69 17.49
N LEU A 54 -2.34 -1.69 17.64
CA LEU A 54 -3.43 -1.94 16.70
C LEU A 54 -4.42 -0.75 16.65
N ALA A 55 -4.60 -0.03 17.78
CA ALA A 55 -5.45 1.14 17.83
C ALA A 55 -4.88 2.28 16.97
N ASP A 56 -3.56 2.51 17.03
CA ASP A 56 -2.89 3.52 16.19
C ASP A 56 -3.06 3.20 14.70
N MET A 57 -2.91 1.95 14.30
CA MET A 57 -3.11 1.54 12.92
C MET A 57 -4.56 1.74 12.45
N ARG A 58 -5.54 1.45 13.30
CA ARG A 58 -6.96 1.69 13.00
C ARG A 58 -7.27 3.19 12.89
N GLU A 59 -6.73 3.99 13.79
CA GLU A 59 -6.93 5.44 13.78
C GLU A 59 -6.25 6.08 12.55
N ALA A 60 -5.03 5.70 12.22
CA ALA A 60 -4.35 6.14 10.99
C ALA A 60 -5.20 5.83 9.75
N ASN A 61 -5.73 4.60 9.64
CA ASN A 61 -6.59 4.24 8.52
C ASN A 61 -7.90 5.05 8.50
N LYS A 62 -8.54 5.29 9.65
CA LYS A 62 -9.75 6.11 9.74
C LYS A 62 -9.49 7.55 9.28
N ARG A 63 -8.41 8.16 9.74
CA ARG A 63 -7.99 9.51 9.35
C ARG A 63 -7.68 9.59 7.86
N TRP A 64 -6.98 8.60 7.30
CA TRP A 64 -6.72 8.51 5.86
C TRP A 64 -8.01 8.45 5.05
N GLN A 65 -8.95 7.57 5.42
CA GLN A 65 -10.24 7.46 4.76
C GLN A 65 -11.05 8.76 4.83
N ALA A 66 -11.01 9.46 5.96
CA ALA A 66 -11.64 10.77 6.09
C ALA A 66 -11.03 11.81 5.14
N MET A 67 -9.68 11.83 5.02
CA MET A 67 -8.99 12.71 4.07
C MET A 67 -9.36 12.41 2.61
N VAL A 68 -9.42 11.13 2.23
CA VAL A 68 -9.76 10.71 0.86
C VAL A 68 -11.20 11.05 0.50
N ARG A 69 -12.12 10.86 1.45
CA ARG A 69 -13.58 11.07 1.21
C ARG A 69 -14.05 12.50 1.41
N SER A 70 -13.19 13.38 1.93
CA SER A 70 -13.57 14.77 2.17
C SER A 70 -13.97 15.46 0.86
N PRO A 71 -15.10 16.21 0.82
CA PRO A 71 -15.44 17.04 -0.34
C PRO A 71 -14.39 18.10 -0.67
N ARG A 72 -13.57 18.46 0.32
CA ARG A 72 -12.43 19.39 0.18
C ARG A 72 -11.11 18.64 -0.01
N SER A 73 -11.16 17.35 -0.39
CA SER A 73 -9.96 16.55 -0.59
C SER A 73 -9.07 17.17 -1.66
N ARG A 74 -7.79 17.26 -1.35
CA ARG A 74 -6.77 17.63 -2.35
C ARG A 74 -6.69 16.55 -3.44
N PRO A 75 -6.26 16.89 -4.67
CA PRO A 75 -5.89 15.90 -5.67
C PRO A 75 -4.97 14.83 -5.06
N ALA A 76 -5.07 13.59 -5.52
CA ALA A 76 -4.37 12.47 -4.89
C ALA A 76 -2.87 12.71 -4.75
N LEU A 77 -2.18 13.16 -5.80
CA LEU A 77 -0.74 13.47 -5.74
C LEU A 77 -0.42 14.54 -4.68
N SER A 78 -1.22 15.62 -4.61
CA SER A 78 -1.03 16.68 -3.60
C SER A 78 -1.25 16.17 -2.18
N ARG A 79 -2.16 15.21 -2.00
CA ARG A 79 -2.38 14.55 -0.71
C ARG A 79 -1.16 13.74 -0.30
N TYR A 80 -0.57 12.93 -1.21
CA TYR A 80 0.66 12.19 -0.92
C TYR A 80 1.81 13.14 -0.57
N ARG A 81 2.03 14.21 -1.33
CA ARG A 81 3.06 15.22 -1.00
C ARG A 81 2.82 15.87 0.36
N SER A 82 1.58 16.13 0.76
CA SER A 82 1.29 16.71 2.08
C SER A 82 1.58 15.78 3.25
N VAL A 83 1.63 14.47 3.01
CA VAL A 83 1.84 13.42 4.01
C VAL A 83 3.28 12.90 4.02
N LEU A 84 3.81 12.65 2.82
CA LEU A 84 5.12 12.02 2.63
C LEU A 84 6.24 13.05 2.39
N GLY A 85 5.88 14.33 2.22
CA GLY A 85 6.82 15.39 1.85
C GLY A 85 7.13 15.41 0.34
N GLU A 86 8.24 16.04 -0.02
CA GLU A 86 8.70 16.02 -1.39
C GLU A 86 9.18 14.62 -1.80
N PRO A 87 8.90 14.18 -3.03
CA PRO A 87 9.34 12.89 -3.51
C PRO A 87 10.87 12.83 -3.62
N GLU A 88 11.45 11.67 -3.33
CA GLU A 88 12.87 11.40 -3.54
C GLU A 88 13.25 11.49 -5.03
N SER A 89 12.33 11.10 -5.91
CA SER A 89 12.51 11.19 -7.35
C SER A 89 11.21 11.42 -8.10
N ARG A 90 11.34 12.11 -9.23
CA ARG A 90 10.30 12.28 -10.24
C ARG A 90 10.91 11.95 -11.59
N THR A 91 10.38 10.92 -12.25
CA THR A 91 10.93 10.44 -13.52
C THR A 91 9.83 10.29 -14.57
N PRO A 92 10.04 10.79 -15.81
CA PRO A 92 9.13 10.50 -16.91
C PRO A 92 9.15 9.00 -17.21
N ARG A 93 7.99 8.46 -17.55
CA ARG A 93 7.82 7.08 -18.00
C ARG A 93 6.87 7.05 -19.18
N ARG A 94 7.03 6.02 -20.02
CA ARG A 94 6.09 5.74 -21.10
C ARG A 94 5.49 4.35 -20.89
N ILE A 95 4.16 4.27 -20.94
CA ILE A 95 3.41 3.02 -20.83
C ILE A 95 2.55 2.89 -22.08
N GLY A 96 2.94 1.99 -22.98
CA GLY A 96 2.38 1.98 -24.33
C GLY A 96 2.64 3.31 -25.01
N ASP A 97 1.58 3.97 -25.47
CA ASP A 97 1.63 5.28 -26.12
C ASP A 97 1.39 6.47 -25.17
N LEU A 98 1.24 6.20 -23.88
CA LEU A 98 0.91 7.21 -22.90
C LEU A 98 2.15 7.69 -22.14
N ASP A 99 2.38 9.01 -22.17
CA ASP A 99 3.41 9.65 -21.34
C ASP A 99 2.88 9.85 -19.93
N CYS A 100 3.68 9.47 -18.96
CA CYS A 100 3.35 9.54 -17.54
C CYS A 100 4.56 9.94 -16.70
N GLU A 101 4.32 10.22 -15.43
CA GLU A 101 5.33 10.57 -14.44
C GLU A 101 5.24 9.65 -13.24
N ALA A 102 6.37 9.09 -12.83
CA ALA A 102 6.52 8.28 -11.63
C ALA A 102 7.10 9.14 -10.50
N TRP A 103 6.34 9.28 -9.42
CA TRP A 103 6.71 10.00 -8.21
C TRP A 103 6.99 8.99 -7.12
N ARG A 104 8.18 9.02 -6.49
CA ARG A 104 8.62 8.00 -5.54
C ARG A 104 9.01 8.59 -4.20
N TRP A 105 8.61 7.89 -3.14
CA TRP A 105 8.94 8.20 -1.75
C TRP A 105 9.56 6.99 -1.07
N PRO A 106 10.50 7.19 -0.15
CA PRO A 106 11.02 6.12 0.69
C PRO A 106 9.92 5.61 1.62
N VAL A 107 9.96 4.32 1.91
CA VAL A 107 9.09 3.66 2.89
C VAL A 107 9.99 2.98 3.93
N PRO A 108 10.22 3.61 5.09
CA PRO A 108 11.16 3.10 6.11
C PRO A 108 10.93 1.65 6.54
N LEU A 109 9.68 1.20 6.56
CA LEU A 109 9.36 -0.19 6.89
C LEU A 109 9.91 -1.19 5.87
N TRP A 110 10.04 -0.78 4.60
CA TRP A 110 10.61 -1.57 3.51
C TRP A 110 11.70 -0.76 2.78
N PRO A 111 12.92 -0.65 3.34
CA PRO A 111 13.98 0.23 2.78
C PRO A 111 14.38 -0.13 1.35
N GLY A 112 14.21 -1.39 0.95
CA GLY A 112 14.42 -1.86 -0.43
C GLY A 112 13.27 -1.52 -1.39
N LEU A 113 12.21 -0.84 -0.94
CA LEU A 113 11.07 -0.44 -1.75
C LEU A 113 10.88 1.08 -1.75
N ARG A 114 10.08 1.54 -2.72
CA ARG A 114 9.55 2.90 -2.79
C ARG A 114 8.05 2.85 -2.99
N PHE A 115 7.33 3.76 -2.36
CA PHE A 115 5.96 4.03 -2.72
C PHE A 115 5.96 4.90 -3.97
N GLU A 116 5.40 4.38 -5.06
CA GLU A 116 5.30 5.06 -6.35
C GLU A 116 3.85 5.47 -6.62
N VAL A 117 3.68 6.72 -7.01
CA VAL A 117 2.44 7.23 -7.59
C VAL A 117 2.71 7.51 -9.06
N LEU A 118 2.00 6.84 -9.93
CA LEU A 118 2.06 7.04 -11.37
C LEU A 118 0.93 7.98 -11.80
N THR A 119 1.29 9.09 -12.45
CA THR A 119 0.31 10.07 -12.93
C THR A 119 0.38 10.20 -14.44
N ALA A 120 -0.70 10.67 -15.06
CA ALA A 120 -0.61 11.25 -16.40
C ALA A 120 0.45 12.37 -16.42
N ALA A 121 1.00 12.66 -17.60
CA ALA A 121 1.99 13.73 -17.78
C ALA A 121 1.50 15.05 -17.17
N ALA A 122 2.45 15.86 -16.71
CA ALA A 122 2.20 17.16 -16.05
C ALA A 122 1.41 17.08 -14.73
N GLY A 123 1.50 15.94 -13.99
CA GLY A 123 0.87 15.79 -12.68
C GLY A 123 -0.66 15.63 -12.75
N GLY A 124 -1.16 15.11 -13.86
CA GLY A 124 -2.58 14.85 -14.10
C GLY A 124 -3.19 13.74 -13.23
N ALA A 125 -4.17 13.04 -13.78
CA ALA A 125 -4.87 11.94 -13.07
C ALA A 125 -3.89 10.87 -12.59
N VAL A 126 -4.09 10.37 -11.36
CA VAL A 126 -3.35 9.22 -10.83
C VAL A 126 -3.87 7.95 -11.50
N TRP A 127 -2.95 7.17 -12.06
CA TRP A 127 -3.24 5.90 -12.70
C TRP A 127 -2.95 4.72 -11.80
N ASN A 128 -1.88 4.85 -10.98
CA ASN A 128 -1.49 3.76 -10.09
C ASN A 128 -0.78 4.26 -8.83
N GLU A 129 -0.90 3.47 -7.77
CA GLU A 129 -0.36 3.74 -6.43
C GLU A 129 0.11 2.42 -5.84
N TRP A 130 1.42 2.20 -5.78
CA TRP A 130 1.98 0.90 -5.38
C TRP A 130 3.38 0.97 -4.81
N LEU A 131 3.83 -0.14 -4.24
CA LEU A 131 5.22 -0.34 -3.86
C LEU A 131 5.98 -0.93 -5.05
N VAL A 132 7.13 -0.34 -5.32
CA VAL A 132 8.06 -0.77 -6.37
C VAL A 132 9.45 -0.99 -5.78
N ARG A 133 10.31 -1.75 -6.45
CA ARG A 133 11.70 -1.91 -6.03
C ARG A 133 12.43 -0.57 -6.08
N ALA A 134 13.21 -0.27 -5.01
CA ALA A 134 14.02 0.93 -4.97
C ALA A 134 15.14 0.85 -6.03
N PRO A 135 15.51 1.96 -6.67
CA PRO A 135 16.66 2.00 -7.57
C PRO A 135 17.92 1.46 -6.88
N GLY A 136 18.61 0.53 -7.52
CA GLY A 136 19.82 -0.09 -6.99
C GLY A 136 19.60 -1.16 -5.90
N ALA A 137 18.39 -1.37 -5.42
CA ALA A 137 18.09 -2.50 -4.53
C ALA A 137 18.02 -3.81 -5.33
N GLU A 138 18.64 -4.85 -4.80
CA GLU A 138 18.63 -6.17 -5.40
C GLU A 138 17.22 -6.76 -5.42
N PRO A 139 16.73 -7.22 -6.59
CA PRO A 139 15.44 -7.89 -6.67
C PRO A 139 15.52 -9.30 -6.04
N PRO A 140 14.39 -9.86 -5.55
CA PRO A 140 14.36 -11.22 -5.04
C PRO A 140 14.66 -12.23 -6.14
N ALA A 141 15.34 -13.31 -5.80
CA ALA A 141 15.59 -14.42 -6.71
C ALA A 141 14.35 -15.33 -6.79
N LEU A 142 13.42 -14.99 -7.67
CA LEU A 142 12.19 -15.76 -7.89
C LEU A 142 12.44 -16.84 -8.95
N ARG A 143 12.45 -18.10 -8.55
CA ARG A 143 12.70 -19.26 -9.44
C ARG A 143 11.57 -20.27 -9.41
N THR A 144 10.96 -20.47 -8.25
CA THR A 144 9.94 -21.48 -8.01
C THR A 144 8.75 -20.90 -7.25
N VAL A 145 7.69 -21.69 -7.14
CA VAL A 145 6.48 -21.30 -6.38
C VAL A 145 6.80 -21.04 -4.91
N GLU A 146 7.77 -21.76 -4.34
CA GLU A 146 8.17 -21.67 -2.93
C GLU A 146 8.83 -20.31 -2.59
N ASP A 147 9.38 -19.61 -3.58
CA ASP A 147 9.94 -18.27 -3.41
C ASP A 147 8.84 -17.19 -3.24
N LEU A 148 7.59 -17.54 -3.58
CA LEU A 148 6.45 -16.63 -3.53
C LEU A 148 5.83 -16.60 -2.14
N THR A 149 6.56 -16.11 -1.16
CA THR A 149 6.09 -15.91 0.21
C THR A 149 5.49 -14.51 0.40
N PRO A 150 4.63 -14.28 1.41
CA PRO A 150 4.08 -12.96 1.68
C PRO A 150 5.18 -11.88 1.77
N TRP A 151 4.97 -10.79 1.02
CA TRP A 151 5.87 -9.62 0.93
C TRP A 151 7.24 -9.87 0.28
N SER A 152 7.47 -11.04 -0.32
CA SER A 152 8.76 -11.37 -0.96
C SER A 152 9.02 -10.56 -2.23
N CYS A 153 7.98 -10.20 -2.97
CA CYS A 153 8.15 -9.54 -4.28
C CYS A 153 7.02 -8.55 -4.61
N THR A 154 7.32 -7.69 -5.57
CA THR A 154 6.35 -6.76 -6.18
C THR A 154 5.65 -7.40 -7.38
N VAL A 155 4.55 -6.77 -7.85
CA VAL A 155 3.82 -7.18 -9.07
C VAL A 155 4.77 -7.30 -10.27
N ASP A 156 5.60 -6.29 -10.50
CA ASP A 156 6.52 -6.24 -11.63
C ASP A 156 7.58 -7.35 -11.59
N GLU A 157 8.04 -7.71 -10.38
CA GLU A 157 9.05 -8.75 -10.20
C GLU A 157 8.48 -10.12 -10.48
N ALA A 158 7.29 -10.41 -9.95
CA ALA A 158 6.60 -11.67 -10.24
C ALA A 158 6.25 -11.79 -11.72
N ALA A 159 5.76 -10.72 -12.35
CA ALA A 159 5.41 -10.70 -13.77
C ALA A 159 6.62 -10.95 -14.67
N ARG A 160 7.81 -10.43 -14.30
CA ARG A 160 9.05 -10.66 -15.06
C ARG A 160 9.65 -12.03 -14.83
N ALA A 161 9.63 -12.52 -13.60
CA ALA A 161 10.21 -13.81 -13.24
C ALA A 161 9.44 -14.98 -13.88
N PHE A 162 8.12 -14.86 -13.98
CA PHE A 162 7.24 -15.93 -14.45
C PHE A 162 6.47 -15.54 -15.71
N ALA A 163 7.16 -14.88 -16.63
CA ALA A 163 6.58 -14.53 -17.93
C ALA A 163 6.25 -15.79 -18.78
N PRO A 164 5.14 -15.77 -19.55
CA PRO A 164 4.14 -14.73 -19.63
C PRO A 164 3.20 -14.73 -18.43
N ALA A 165 2.96 -13.54 -17.84
CA ALA A 165 2.01 -13.36 -16.76
C ALA A 165 0.79 -12.57 -17.27
N ARG A 166 -0.40 -13.00 -16.88
CA ARG A 166 -1.66 -12.36 -17.24
C ARG A 166 -2.22 -11.57 -16.06
N PRO A 167 -2.42 -10.24 -16.20
CA PRO A 167 -3.11 -9.46 -15.17
C PRO A 167 -4.55 -9.98 -14.96
N LEU A 168 -4.97 -9.97 -13.71
CA LEU A 168 -6.34 -10.24 -13.30
C LEU A 168 -6.94 -8.97 -12.71
N GLU A 169 -8.25 -8.80 -12.85
CA GLU A 169 -8.97 -7.69 -12.26
C GLU A 169 -8.88 -7.75 -10.73
N GLY A 170 -8.49 -6.64 -10.13
CA GLY A 170 -8.39 -6.51 -8.68
C GLY A 170 -9.76 -6.24 -8.04
N SER A 171 -9.97 -6.74 -6.82
CA SER A 171 -11.20 -6.49 -6.05
C SER A 171 -11.31 -5.05 -5.51
N ALA A 172 -10.26 -4.24 -5.64
CA ALA A 172 -10.21 -2.84 -5.19
C ALA A 172 -9.04 -2.11 -5.88
N PRO A 173 -9.02 -0.76 -5.91
CA PRO A 173 -7.99 0.03 -6.59
C PRO A 173 -6.55 -0.26 -6.15
N THR A 174 -6.35 -0.74 -4.92
CA THR A 174 -5.03 -1.06 -4.36
C THR A 174 -4.71 -2.56 -4.37
N ARG A 175 -5.52 -3.36 -5.06
CA ARG A 175 -5.37 -4.82 -5.14
C ARG A 175 -5.22 -5.23 -6.59
N TRP A 176 -4.25 -6.09 -6.85
CA TRP A 176 -3.95 -6.65 -8.18
C TRP A 176 -3.85 -8.15 -8.10
N GLY A 177 -4.15 -8.81 -9.19
CA GLY A 177 -3.91 -10.22 -9.39
C GLY A 177 -3.02 -10.47 -10.59
N LEU A 178 -2.22 -11.53 -10.53
CA LEU A 178 -1.51 -12.10 -11.67
C LEU A 178 -1.78 -13.59 -11.75
N ALA A 179 -2.04 -14.10 -12.96
CA ALA A 179 -2.03 -15.52 -13.25
C ALA A 179 -0.82 -15.86 -14.14
N PHE A 180 -0.06 -16.86 -13.75
CA PHE A 180 1.12 -17.31 -14.48
C PHE A 180 1.40 -18.79 -14.18
N THR A 181 2.38 -19.36 -14.87
CA THR A 181 2.88 -20.71 -14.60
C THR A 181 4.28 -20.63 -14.01
N ALA A 182 4.53 -21.30 -12.89
CA ALA A 182 5.85 -21.39 -12.27
C ALA A 182 6.19 -22.86 -11.95
N PRO A 183 7.48 -23.26 -11.97
CA PRO A 183 7.88 -24.57 -11.50
C PRO A 183 7.78 -24.62 -9.96
N ASP A 184 7.45 -25.79 -9.41
CA ASP A 184 7.67 -26.08 -7.99
C ASP A 184 9.11 -26.57 -7.76
N ALA A 185 9.47 -26.85 -6.51
CA ALA A 185 10.81 -27.33 -6.15
C ALA A 185 11.21 -28.64 -6.84
N SER A 186 10.26 -29.44 -7.33
CA SER A 186 10.49 -30.66 -8.11
C SER A 186 10.62 -30.40 -9.61
N GLY A 187 10.44 -29.14 -10.06
CA GLY A 187 10.47 -28.74 -11.45
C GLY A 187 9.13 -28.91 -12.19
N VAL A 188 8.09 -29.36 -11.51
CA VAL A 188 6.76 -29.50 -12.11
C VAL A 188 6.10 -28.13 -12.25
N ARG A 189 5.60 -27.83 -13.46
CA ARG A 189 4.91 -26.56 -13.72
C ARG A 189 3.52 -26.54 -13.09
N ARG A 190 3.24 -25.47 -12.34
CA ARG A 190 1.99 -25.22 -11.62
C ARG A 190 1.33 -23.96 -12.14
N GLU A 191 0.01 -23.97 -12.22
CA GLU A 191 -0.74 -22.75 -12.40
C GLU A 191 -0.78 -21.98 -11.07
N VAL A 192 -0.44 -20.70 -11.11
CA VAL A 192 -0.35 -19.83 -9.94
C VAL A 192 -1.25 -18.62 -10.14
N VAL A 193 -2.05 -18.32 -9.13
CA VAL A 193 -2.74 -17.03 -8.98
C VAL A 193 -2.12 -16.31 -7.80
N ALA A 194 -1.50 -15.17 -8.06
CA ALA A 194 -0.85 -14.35 -7.04
C ALA A 194 -1.67 -13.08 -6.80
N GLU A 195 -1.94 -12.77 -5.54
CA GLU A 195 -2.66 -11.57 -5.12
C GLU A 195 -1.71 -10.57 -4.45
N PHE A 196 -1.84 -9.31 -4.84
CA PHE A 196 -1.02 -8.21 -4.37
C PHE A 196 -1.89 -7.12 -3.73
N THR A 197 -1.38 -6.51 -2.67
CA THR A 197 -1.96 -5.31 -2.06
C THR A 197 -0.90 -4.22 -2.01
N TRP A 198 -1.23 -3.03 -2.50
CA TRP A 198 -0.26 -1.95 -2.70
C TRP A 198 0.96 -2.39 -3.51
N GLY A 199 0.76 -3.28 -4.50
CA GLY A 199 1.81 -3.80 -5.34
C GLY A 199 2.75 -4.84 -4.70
N LEU A 200 2.52 -5.25 -3.45
CA LEU A 200 3.33 -6.23 -2.72
C LEU A 200 2.56 -7.54 -2.54
N LEU A 201 3.23 -8.66 -2.81
CA LEU A 201 2.63 -10.00 -2.75
C LEU A 201 2.01 -10.27 -1.38
N GLN A 202 0.78 -10.78 -1.37
CA GLN A 202 0.07 -11.15 -0.14
C GLN A 202 -0.10 -12.65 -0.01
N ARG A 203 -0.52 -13.30 -1.08
CA ARG A 203 -0.74 -14.75 -1.11
C ARG A 203 -0.67 -15.29 -2.53
N THR A 204 -0.50 -16.61 -2.63
CA THR A 204 -0.61 -17.36 -3.87
C THR A 204 -1.57 -18.51 -3.69
N GLU A 205 -2.33 -18.79 -4.73
CA GLU A 205 -3.10 -20.03 -4.89
C GLU A 205 -2.42 -20.84 -5.99
N VAL A 206 -2.06 -22.06 -5.65
CA VAL A 206 -1.35 -22.97 -6.55
C VAL A 206 -2.25 -24.12 -6.91
N SER A 207 -2.55 -24.30 -8.18
CA SER A 207 -3.35 -25.39 -8.70
C SER A 207 -2.46 -26.54 -9.19
N GLY A 208 -3.07 -27.71 -9.37
CA GLY A 208 -2.39 -28.92 -9.85
C GLY A 208 -1.63 -28.72 -11.17
N PRO A 209 -0.86 -29.74 -11.62
CA PRO A 209 -0.11 -29.64 -12.87
C PRO A 209 -1.06 -29.38 -14.03
N ARG A 210 -0.62 -28.49 -14.93
CA ARG A 210 -1.31 -28.29 -16.19
C ARG A 210 -1.17 -29.58 -17.03
N PRO A 211 -2.27 -30.14 -17.56
CA PRO A 211 -2.21 -31.33 -18.43
C PRO A 211 -1.42 -31.07 -19.70
#